data_36512e7d203f22076bfa753b120ad4b4
#
_entry.id   36512e7d203f22076bfa753b120ad4b4
#
_cell.length_a   1.000
_cell.length_b   1.000
_cell.length_c   1.000
_cell.angle_alpha   90.00
_cell.angle_beta   90.00
_cell.angle_gamma   90.00
#
_symmetry.space_group_name_H-M   'P 1'
#
loop_
_entity.id
_entity.type
_entity.pdbx_description
1 polymer ?
#
loop_
_entity_poly.entity_id
_entity_poly.type
_entity_poly.pdbx_seq_one_letter_code
_entity_poly.pdbx_strand_id
1 'polypeptide(L)'
;SLKTLTVPFPACGTPATYSNFGELFGTTPDTEMRKISQDNETGKETNYYLPRNLSVLRILEGCEVIPSKCLMNCFVLKELHLPASLYMMGEKAIYGCAGLKNIYCQAAEPASIHADTFESIRFNVCRLHVPQGSTEKYKQDKHWKPFSLIEE
;
A
#
# COMPACT_ATOMS: atom_id res chain seq x y z
N SER A 1 3.88 -11.09 18.61
CA SER A 1 3.01 -10.14 17.90
C SER A 1 3.74 -9.62 16.66
N LEU A 2 3.21 -9.86 15.46
CA LEU A 2 3.82 -9.48 14.18
C LEU A 2 3.77 -7.96 14.01
N LYS A 3 4.93 -7.32 13.88
CA LYS A 3 5.07 -5.87 13.67
C LYS A 3 5.41 -5.51 12.22
N THR A 4 6.28 -6.28 11.62
CA THR A 4 6.77 -6.08 10.26
C THR A 4 6.50 -7.32 9.43
N LEU A 5 5.99 -7.13 8.23
CA LEU A 5 5.82 -8.17 7.23
C LEU A 5 6.60 -7.77 5.98
N THR A 6 7.37 -8.72 5.45
CA THR A 6 8.07 -8.57 4.18
C THR A 6 7.54 -9.63 3.22
N VAL A 7 7.09 -9.21 2.04
CA VAL A 7 6.47 -10.10 1.05
C VAL A 7 6.99 -9.79 -0.35
N PRO A 8 7.14 -10.80 -1.22
CA PRO A 8 7.44 -10.56 -2.62
C PRO A 8 6.25 -9.88 -3.34
N PHE A 9 5.05 -10.11 -2.83
CA PHE A 9 3.79 -9.62 -3.36
C PHE A 9 2.84 -9.25 -2.23
N PRO A 10 2.10 -8.14 -2.29
CA PRO A 10 1.20 -7.73 -1.21
C PRO A 10 -0.17 -8.45 -1.22
N ALA A 11 -0.30 -9.52 -2.01
CA ALA A 11 -1.57 -10.24 -2.18
C ALA A 11 -1.34 -11.75 -2.38
N CYS A 12 -2.38 -12.57 -2.14
CA CYS A 12 -2.35 -13.99 -2.49
C CYS A 12 -2.57 -14.14 -4.00
N GLY A 13 -1.64 -14.77 -4.73
CA GLY A 13 -1.78 -15.05 -6.16
C GLY A 13 -0.80 -14.30 -7.05
N THR A 14 -0.98 -14.47 -8.36
CA THR A 14 -0.18 -13.77 -9.37
C THR A 14 -0.76 -12.37 -9.66
N PRO A 15 0.01 -11.46 -10.28
CA PRO A 15 -0.47 -10.13 -10.65
C PRO A 15 -1.74 -10.10 -11.50
N ALA A 16 -2.09 -11.20 -12.13
CA ALA A 16 -3.25 -11.35 -12.99
C ALA A 16 -4.52 -11.79 -12.26
N THR A 17 -4.44 -12.19 -10.99
CA THR A 17 -5.59 -12.61 -10.20
C THR A 17 -5.93 -11.54 -9.17
N TYR A 18 -7.22 -11.18 -9.11
CA TYR A 18 -7.76 -10.33 -8.06
C TYR A 18 -7.49 -10.99 -6.72
N SER A 19 -6.59 -10.43 -5.96
CA SER A 19 -6.39 -10.83 -4.58
C SER A 19 -6.03 -9.62 -3.74
N ASN A 20 -6.42 -9.64 -2.49
CA ASN A 20 -6.20 -8.56 -1.56
C ASN A 20 -5.29 -9.00 -0.41
N PHE A 21 -4.73 -8.04 0.28
CA PHE A 21 -3.81 -8.27 1.37
C PHE A 21 -4.42 -9.02 2.55
N GLY A 22 -5.71 -8.81 2.79
CA GLY A 22 -6.43 -9.46 3.89
C GLY A 22 -6.48 -10.98 3.77
N GLU A 23 -6.47 -11.51 2.55
CA GLU A 23 -6.48 -12.96 2.30
C GLU A 23 -5.27 -13.68 2.91
N LEU A 24 -4.14 -13.00 3.07
CA LEU A 24 -2.96 -13.57 3.74
C LEU A 24 -3.23 -13.96 5.20
N PHE A 25 -4.23 -13.34 5.82
CA PHE A 25 -4.53 -13.51 7.24
C PHE A 25 -5.86 -14.21 7.51
N GLY A 26 -6.76 -14.24 6.53
CA GLY A 26 -8.04 -14.93 6.60
C GLY A 26 -9.16 -14.16 7.28
N THR A 27 -10.29 -14.84 7.42
CA THR A 27 -11.59 -14.28 7.87
C THR A 27 -11.97 -14.64 9.30
N THR A 28 -11.11 -15.35 10.03
CA THR A 28 -11.39 -15.78 11.40
C THR A 28 -10.98 -14.70 12.40
N PRO A 29 -11.91 -14.19 13.23
CA PRO A 29 -11.58 -13.19 14.22
C PRO A 29 -10.75 -13.77 15.37
N ASP A 30 -9.81 -12.94 15.86
CA ASP A 30 -9.01 -13.19 17.07
C ASP A 30 -8.85 -11.89 17.85
N THR A 31 -8.65 -11.99 19.16
CA THR A 31 -8.49 -10.81 20.06
C THR A 31 -7.28 -9.96 19.73
N GLU A 32 -6.23 -10.56 19.16
CA GLU A 32 -4.99 -9.90 18.75
C GLU A 32 -5.04 -9.35 17.32
N MET A 33 -6.20 -9.43 16.67
CA MET A 33 -6.41 -8.99 15.30
C MET A 33 -7.23 -7.70 15.20
N ARG A 34 -7.09 -7.02 14.08
CA ARG A 34 -7.91 -5.89 13.67
C ARG A 34 -8.70 -6.24 12.43
N LYS A 35 -10.00 -6.02 12.50
CA LYS A 35 -10.90 -6.20 11.36
C LYS A 35 -10.64 -5.10 10.33
N ILE A 36 -10.51 -5.51 9.08
CA ILE A 36 -10.58 -4.65 7.90
C ILE A 36 -11.63 -5.19 6.94
N SER A 37 -12.11 -4.35 6.02
CA SER A 37 -13.03 -4.77 4.96
C SER A 37 -12.34 -4.54 3.62
N GLN A 38 -12.31 -5.59 2.79
CA GLN A 38 -11.78 -5.56 1.43
C GLN A 38 -12.69 -6.36 0.50
N ASP A 39 -12.68 -6.03 -0.79
CA ASP A 39 -13.37 -6.85 -1.77
C ASP A 39 -12.58 -8.15 -1.99
N ASN A 40 -13.28 -9.29 -2.00
CA ASN A 40 -12.67 -10.56 -2.37
C ASN A 40 -12.57 -10.71 -3.90
N GLU A 41 -12.06 -11.84 -4.37
CA GLU A 41 -11.88 -12.14 -5.80
C GLU A 41 -13.16 -12.04 -6.63
N THR A 42 -14.35 -12.17 -6.01
CA THR A 42 -15.63 -12.01 -6.67
C THR A 42 -16.19 -10.60 -6.61
N GLY A 43 -15.44 -9.65 -6.05
CA GLY A 43 -15.87 -8.26 -5.83
C GLY A 43 -16.82 -8.09 -4.64
N LYS A 44 -17.01 -9.14 -3.81
CA LYS A 44 -17.84 -9.07 -2.61
C LYS A 44 -17.04 -8.54 -1.44
N GLU A 45 -17.59 -7.55 -0.76
CA GLU A 45 -17.02 -7.04 0.49
C GLU A 45 -16.91 -8.16 1.54
N THR A 46 -15.71 -8.36 2.02
CA THR A 46 -15.36 -9.41 2.97
C THR A 46 -14.55 -8.85 4.13
N ASN A 47 -14.82 -9.32 5.33
CA ASN A 47 -14.07 -8.94 6.51
C ASN A 47 -12.85 -9.85 6.67
N TYR A 48 -11.68 -9.25 6.76
CA TYR A 48 -10.42 -9.90 7.08
C TYR A 48 -9.87 -9.39 8.40
N TYR A 49 -8.95 -10.14 8.99
CA TYR A 49 -8.43 -9.82 10.32
C TYR A 49 -6.91 -9.79 10.30
N LEU A 50 -6.34 -8.59 10.39
CA LEU A 50 -4.90 -8.36 10.37
C LEU A 50 -4.32 -8.32 11.79
N PRO A 51 -3.07 -8.79 12.00
CA PRO A 51 -2.41 -8.64 13.29
C PRO A 51 -2.44 -7.19 13.79
N ARG A 52 -2.92 -6.98 15.02
CA ARG A 52 -3.15 -5.65 15.61
C ARG A 52 -1.92 -4.75 15.57
N ASN A 53 -0.74 -5.33 15.72
CA ASN A 53 0.52 -4.60 15.78
C ASN A 53 1.26 -4.54 14.44
N LEU A 54 0.69 -5.11 13.37
CA LEU A 54 1.26 -4.99 12.03
C LEU A 54 1.27 -3.53 11.63
N SER A 55 2.44 -2.95 11.53
CA SER A 55 2.61 -1.52 11.26
C SER A 55 3.53 -1.23 10.07
N VAL A 56 4.34 -2.19 9.67
CA VAL A 56 5.30 -2.04 8.58
C VAL A 56 5.07 -3.14 7.54
N LEU A 57 4.84 -2.74 6.30
CA LEU A 57 4.80 -3.64 5.14
C LEU A 57 5.95 -3.29 4.20
N ARG A 58 6.75 -4.31 3.86
CA ARG A 58 7.83 -4.22 2.88
C ARG A 58 7.51 -5.11 1.69
N ILE A 59 7.47 -4.52 0.51
CA ILE A 59 7.29 -5.23 -0.75
C ILE A 59 8.67 -5.35 -1.39
N LEU A 60 9.07 -6.58 -1.72
CA LEU A 60 10.39 -6.88 -2.28
C LEU A 60 10.49 -6.49 -3.76
N GLU A 61 11.72 -6.37 -4.23
CA GLU A 61 12.03 -6.18 -5.64
C GLU A 61 11.45 -7.31 -6.49
N GLY A 62 11.04 -6.95 -7.71
CA GLY A 62 10.33 -7.83 -8.63
C GLY A 62 8.80 -7.67 -8.58
N CYS A 63 8.26 -6.95 -7.60
CA CYS A 63 6.88 -6.52 -7.64
C CYS A 63 6.75 -5.28 -8.54
N GLU A 64 6.19 -5.45 -9.71
CA GLU A 64 6.05 -4.40 -10.73
C GLU A 64 4.72 -3.66 -10.62
N VAL A 65 3.70 -4.33 -10.11
CA VAL A 65 2.32 -3.82 -10.04
C VAL A 65 1.70 -4.12 -8.68
N ILE A 66 1.07 -3.13 -8.06
CA ILE A 66 0.14 -3.34 -6.96
C ILE A 66 -1.28 -3.31 -7.54
N PRO A 67 -2.04 -4.43 -7.44
CA PRO A 67 -3.38 -4.52 -8.00
C PRO A 67 -4.36 -3.51 -7.40
N SER A 68 -5.45 -3.26 -8.12
CA SER A 68 -6.56 -2.44 -7.62
C SER A 68 -7.09 -2.98 -6.29
N LYS A 69 -7.33 -2.08 -5.33
CA LYS A 69 -7.89 -2.37 -4.00
C LYS A 69 -7.06 -3.33 -3.12
N CYS A 70 -5.85 -3.69 -3.53
CA CYS A 70 -5.02 -4.72 -2.89
C CYS A 70 -4.77 -4.45 -1.40
N LEU A 71 -4.36 -3.23 -1.03
CA LEU A 71 -4.13 -2.81 0.35
C LEU A 71 -5.27 -1.94 0.91
N MET A 72 -6.44 -1.96 0.28
CA MET A 72 -7.57 -1.12 0.69
C MET A 72 -7.91 -1.34 2.18
N ASN A 73 -8.12 -0.23 2.90
CA ASN A 73 -8.49 -0.22 4.32
C ASN A 73 -7.45 -0.81 5.29
N CYS A 74 -6.18 -0.94 4.87
CA CYS A 74 -5.10 -1.39 5.77
C CYS A 74 -4.65 -0.25 6.71
N PHE A 75 -5.58 0.31 7.48
CA PHE A 75 -5.36 1.46 8.38
C PHE A 75 -4.40 1.18 9.54
N VAL A 76 -4.08 -0.09 9.82
CA VAL A 76 -3.08 -0.49 10.83
C VAL A 76 -1.66 -0.11 10.41
N LEU A 77 -1.40 -0.07 9.10
CA LEU A 77 -0.08 0.25 8.55
C LEU A 77 0.34 1.69 8.86
N LYS A 78 1.58 1.84 9.26
CA LYS A 78 2.26 3.13 9.51
C LYS A 78 3.35 3.40 8.49
N GLU A 79 3.96 2.34 7.98
CA GLU A 79 5.02 2.40 6.99
C GLU A 79 4.74 1.41 5.85
N LEU A 80 4.96 1.88 4.62
CA LEU A 80 4.86 1.09 3.41
C LEU A 80 6.15 1.28 2.59
N HIS A 81 6.82 0.17 2.29
CA HIS A 81 8.01 0.17 1.45
C HIS A 81 7.66 -0.42 0.09
N LEU A 82 7.87 0.39 -0.94
CA LEU A 82 7.60 0.09 -2.35
C LEU A 82 8.92 -0.13 -3.08
N PRO A 83 9.07 -1.20 -3.89
CA PRO A 83 10.33 -1.54 -4.56
C PRO A 83 10.64 -0.62 -5.74
N ALA A 84 11.90 -0.65 -6.21
CA ALA A 84 12.33 0.09 -7.39
C ALA A 84 11.69 -0.42 -8.68
N SER A 85 11.32 -1.70 -8.71
CA SER A 85 10.63 -2.34 -9.84
C SER A 85 9.18 -1.89 -10.03
N LEU A 86 8.58 -1.20 -9.05
CA LEU A 86 7.18 -0.80 -9.12
C LEU A 86 6.96 0.29 -10.18
N TYR A 87 6.13 0.01 -11.17
CA TYR A 87 5.75 1.00 -12.19
C TYR A 87 4.26 1.33 -12.23
N MET A 88 3.41 0.56 -11.54
CA MET A 88 1.97 0.81 -11.55
C MET A 88 1.31 0.44 -10.22
N MET A 89 0.33 1.25 -9.80
CA MET A 89 -0.62 0.92 -8.74
C MET A 89 -2.04 1.14 -9.27
N GLY A 90 -2.88 0.12 -9.08
CA GLY A 90 -4.25 0.13 -9.55
C GLY A 90 -5.17 1.08 -8.77
N GLU A 91 -6.41 1.17 -9.25
CA GLU A 91 -7.48 1.95 -8.62
C GLU A 91 -7.62 1.57 -7.13
N LYS A 92 -7.65 2.58 -6.25
CA LYS A 92 -7.81 2.38 -4.80
C LYS A 92 -6.81 1.41 -4.15
N ALA A 93 -5.65 1.22 -4.77
CA ALA A 93 -4.67 0.20 -4.31
C ALA A 93 -4.32 0.35 -2.83
N ILE A 94 -4.19 1.58 -2.32
CA ILE A 94 -3.96 1.87 -0.90
C ILE A 94 -5.01 2.81 -0.29
N TYR A 95 -6.21 2.82 -0.88
CA TYR A 95 -7.36 3.57 -0.35
C TYR A 95 -7.64 3.20 1.10
N GLY A 96 -7.98 4.18 1.93
CA GLY A 96 -8.34 3.94 3.33
C GLY A 96 -7.16 3.59 4.25
N CYS A 97 -5.90 3.63 3.76
CA CYS A 97 -4.70 3.45 4.58
C CYS A 97 -4.39 4.70 5.41
N ALA A 98 -5.39 5.26 6.10
CA ALA A 98 -5.33 6.54 6.82
C ALA A 98 -4.30 6.57 7.98
N GLY A 99 -3.76 5.41 8.34
CA GLY A 99 -2.72 5.27 9.36
C GLY A 99 -1.31 5.57 8.89
N LEU A 100 -1.07 5.61 7.57
CA LEU A 100 0.27 5.77 7.01
C LEU A 100 0.91 7.10 7.41
N LYS A 101 2.17 7.00 7.84
CA LYS A 101 3.04 8.12 8.21
C LYS A 101 4.23 8.23 7.29
N ASN A 102 4.70 7.11 6.74
CA ASN A 102 5.82 7.06 5.83
C ASN A 102 5.53 6.10 4.66
N ILE A 103 5.81 6.55 3.46
CA ILE A 103 5.88 5.73 2.26
C ILE A 103 7.31 5.84 1.73
N TYR A 104 8.02 4.73 1.68
CA TYR A 104 9.35 4.63 1.10
C TYR A 104 9.23 4.06 -0.31
N CYS A 105 9.37 4.90 -1.32
CA CYS A 105 9.29 4.50 -2.72
C CYS A 105 10.70 4.49 -3.31
N GLN A 106 11.18 3.31 -3.71
CA GLN A 106 12.53 3.15 -4.26
C GLN A 106 12.60 3.32 -5.79
N ALA A 107 11.45 3.55 -6.45
CA ALA A 107 11.40 3.83 -7.88
C ALA A 107 11.94 5.23 -8.18
N ALA A 108 12.89 5.33 -9.11
CA ALA A 108 13.46 6.61 -9.53
C ALA A 108 12.48 7.45 -10.37
N GLU A 109 11.49 6.80 -10.97
CA GLU A 109 10.37 7.42 -11.67
C GLU A 109 9.07 7.17 -10.91
N PRO A 110 8.16 8.14 -10.80
CA PRO A 110 6.87 7.95 -10.17
C PRO A 110 6.08 6.83 -10.87
N ALA A 111 5.60 5.86 -10.11
CA ALA A 111 4.73 4.82 -10.64
C ALA A 111 3.43 5.44 -11.16
N SER A 112 2.88 4.90 -12.26
CA SER A 112 1.57 5.28 -12.77
C SER A 112 0.48 4.88 -11.78
N ILE A 113 -0.39 5.82 -11.41
CA ILE A 113 -1.44 5.59 -10.42
C ILE A 113 -2.75 6.25 -10.83
N HIS A 114 -3.86 5.79 -10.24
CA HIS A 114 -5.18 6.42 -10.37
C HIS A 114 -5.34 7.58 -9.39
N ALA A 115 -6.27 8.47 -9.68
CA ALA A 115 -6.56 9.65 -8.85
C ALA A 115 -7.00 9.28 -7.42
N ASP A 116 -7.62 8.11 -7.25
CA ASP A 116 -8.16 7.60 -5.99
C ASP A 116 -7.24 6.60 -5.27
N THR A 117 -6.07 6.30 -5.84
CA THR A 117 -5.09 5.37 -5.24
C THR A 117 -4.70 5.80 -3.82
N PHE A 118 -4.52 7.10 -3.59
CA PHE A 118 -4.12 7.70 -2.32
C PHE A 118 -5.28 8.31 -1.53
N GLU A 119 -6.52 8.07 -1.91
CA GLU A 119 -7.66 8.62 -1.20
C GLU A 119 -7.66 8.17 0.27
N SER A 120 -7.91 9.10 1.19
CA SER A 120 -7.79 8.97 2.65
C SER A 120 -6.36 9.03 3.21
N ILE A 121 -5.34 9.15 2.38
CA ILE A 121 -3.98 9.45 2.86
C ILE A 121 -3.92 10.93 3.27
N ARG A 122 -3.34 11.18 4.44
CA ARG A 122 -3.12 12.54 4.93
C ARG A 122 -1.81 13.09 4.39
N PHE A 123 -1.83 13.71 3.22
CA PHE A 123 -0.65 14.20 2.49
C PHE A 123 0.22 15.20 3.26
N ASN A 124 -0.36 15.93 4.22
CA ASN A 124 0.36 16.87 5.07
C ASN A 124 1.03 16.22 6.29
N VAL A 125 0.82 14.93 6.51
CA VAL A 125 1.38 14.17 7.63
C VAL A 125 2.23 13.00 7.14
N CYS A 126 1.78 12.35 6.06
CA CYS A 126 2.47 11.22 5.46
C CYS A 126 3.69 11.73 4.68
N ARG A 127 4.88 11.25 5.05
CA ARG A 127 6.14 11.55 4.35
C ARG A 127 6.33 10.58 3.21
N LEU A 128 6.70 11.09 2.06
CA LEU A 128 7.10 10.31 0.91
C LEU A 128 8.63 10.37 0.78
N HIS A 129 9.28 9.24 0.96
CA HIS A 129 10.72 9.10 0.78
C HIS A 129 10.98 8.53 -0.61
N VAL A 130 11.83 9.21 -1.38
CA VAL A 130 12.16 8.87 -2.77
C VAL A 130 13.67 8.75 -2.96
N PRO A 131 14.16 8.11 -4.03
CA PRO A 131 15.59 8.02 -4.30
C PRO A 131 16.21 9.39 -4.54
N GLN A 132 17.50 9.49 -4.24
CA GLN A 132 18.28 10.69 -4.51
C GLN A 132 18.13 11.15 -5.97
N GLY A 133 17.85 12.44 -6.17
CA GLY A 133 17.65 13.03 -7.49
C GLY A 133 16.25 12.82 -8.07
N SER A 134 15.32 12.17 -7.35
CA SER A 134 13.97 11.90 -7.84
C SER A 134 12.91 12.90 -7.35
N THR A 135 13.21 13.71 -6.36
CA THR A 135 12.25 14.62 -5.72
C THR A 135 11.46 15.46 -6.72
N GLU A 136 12.13 16.09 -7.68
CA GLU A 136 11.46 16.97 -8.65
C GLU A 136 10.50 16.21 -9.57
N LYS A 137 10.80 14.97 -9.93
CA LYS A 137 9.92 14.13 -10.73
C LYS A 137 8.61 13.84 -10.00
N TYR A 138 8.69 13.48 -8.72
CA TYR A 138 7.53 13.24 -7.87
C TYR A 138 6.69 14.50 -7.62
N LYS A 139 7.33 15.66 -7.43
CA LYS A 139 6.65 16.95 -7.28
C LYS A 139 5.94 17.42 -8.56
N GLN A 140 6.42 17.02 -9.72
CA GLN A 140 5.81 17.36 -11.01
C GLN A 140 4.72 16.38 -11.44
N ASP A 141 4.75 15.16 -10.91
CA ASP A 141 3.73 14.16 -11.24
C ASP A 141 2.36 14.55 -10.71
N LYS A 142 1.34 14.42 -11.55
CA LYS A 142 -0.03 14.84 -11.27
C LYS A 142 -0.61 14.24 -10.00
N HIS A 143 -0.30 12.97 -9.72
CA HIS A 143 -0.92 12.20 -8.64
C HIS A 143 -0.05 12.08 -7.39
N TRP A 144 1.28 12.25 -7.53
CA TRP A 144 2.22 12.21 -6.42
C TRP A 144 2.48 13.59 -5.79
N LYS A 145 2.35 14.67 -6.57
CA LYS A 145 2.56 16.05 -6.09
C LYS A 145 1.74 16.49 -4.86
N PRO A 146 0.59 15.86 -4.50
CA PRO A 146 -0.13 16.26 -3.29
C PRO A 146 0.63 15.99 -1.99
N PHE A 147 1.64 15.09 -2.00
CA PHE A 147 2.51 14.93 -0.84
C PHE A 147 3.29 16.22 -0.59
N SER A 148 3.05 16.86 0.55
CA SER A 148 3.75 18.09 0.93
C SER A 148 5.13 17.84 1.54
N LEU A 149 5.39 16.62 1.98
CA LEU A 149 6.64 16.18 2.62
C LEU A 149 7.30 15.10 1.75
N ILE A 150 8.06 15.52 0.74
CA ILE A 150 8.85 14.61 -0.12
C ILE A 150 10.32 14.78 0.26
N GLU A 151 10.97 13.69 0.62
CA GLU A 151 12.36 13.63 1.11
C GLU A 151 13.17 12.58 0.32
N GLU A 152 14.49 12.85 0.16
CA GLU A 152 15.47 11.89 -0.39
C GLU A 152 16.20 11.11 0.70
#